data_7cda457a7bfbde72ae24c623da139cf6
#
_entry.id   7cda457a7bfbde72ae24c623da139cf6
#
_cell.length_a   1.000
_cell.length_b   1.000
_cell.length_c   1.000
_cell.angle_alpha   90.00
_cell.angle_beta   90.00
_cell.angle_gamma   90.00
#
_symmetry.space_group_name_H-M   'P 1'
#
loop_
_entity.id
_entity.type
_entity.pdbx_description
1 polymer ?
#
loop_
_entity_poly.entity_id
_entity_poly.type
_entity_poly.pdbx_seq_one_letter_code
_entity_poly.pdbx_strand_id
1 'polypeptide(L)'
;MKKRIATILLLSSAVLAGAAPREGAGKAAGAGIEKQLETYASRFYSYDPDAKLAVTRSTESLQGFSSFKVKRTGKIEKLNFDRVVYVSDDGRWFFSGDTLSNGAPRPVKSSADLAWLDEKLGKVFRTPIRAVLTPDRDAGVLKGVAVQIETGYGPVRMPGYVSADGRTFFQGTLWDFRMDPRAERRRRIDLTANRASGPADAAVNMVEYADMECGYCKFRGLQMDRLLAANNGIVNVRRHYKFFPLWMTHVWAMKAASAGDCLAKFAGPPALFRFKEQVYARQESLTVSGIDELALTTAEAEGVPAADLLSCYLKEDSFSRVRRDLEEGYRLGVNSTPTYFVDGTEISWVDDKIMEDFLRTLFPKTRSISYEPAKK
;
A
#
# COMPACT_ATOMS: atom_id res chain seq x y z
N MET A 1 -5.86 28.84 -9.25
CA MET A 1 -5.98 27.51 -9.89
C MET A 1 -6.17 26.48 -8.78
N LYS A 2 -7.32 25.84 -8.72
CA LYS A 2 -7.69 24.90 -7.63
C LYS A 2 -6.88 23.61 -7.77
N LYS A 3 -5.98 23.33 -6.82
CA LYS A 3 -5.23 22.07 -6.73
C LYS A 3 -6.24 20.93 -6.48
N ARG A 4 -6.45 20.11 -7.49
CA ARG A 4 -7.20 18.85 -7.34
C ARG A 4 -6.27 17.86 -6.64
N ILE A 5 -6.56 17.55 -5.40
CA ILE A 5 -5.97 16.43 -4.66
C ILE A 5 -6.48 15.17 -5.34
N ALA A 6 -5.61 14.51 -6.11
CA ALA A 6 -5.93 13.21 -6.68
C ALA A 6 -5.68 12.16 -5.59
N THR A 7 -6.69 11.93 -4.77
CA THR A 7 -6.87 10.63 -4.12
C THR A 7 -6.97 9.61 -5.25
N ILE A 8 -6.15 8.55 -5.25
CA ILE A 8 -6.36 7.40 -6.14
C ILE A 8 -7.81 7.02 -5.93
N LEU A 9 -8.62 7.14 -6.98
CA LEU A 9 -10.06 7.03 -6.91
C LEU A 9 -10.41 5.68 -6.26
N LEU A 10 -10.80 5.76 -5.00
CA LEU A 10 -11.74 4.82 -4.44
C LEU A 10 -12.98 4.93 -5.33
N LEU A 11 -13.25 3.88 -6.09
CA LEU A 11 -14.53 3.77 -6.81
C LEU A 11 -15.62 3.81 -5.76
N SER A 12 -16.18 5.01 -5.52
CA SER A 12 -17.36 5.13 -4.70
C SER A 12 -18.47 4.34 -5.38
N SER A 13 -18.90 3.30 -4.72
CA SER A 13 -20.00 2.42 -5.12
C SER A 13 -21.24 3.21 -5.48
N ALA A 14 -21.50 3.38 -6.77
CA ALA A 14 -22.83 3.68 -7.25
C ALA A 14 -23.63 2.38 -7.15
N VAL A 15 -24.40 2.27 -6.09
CA VAL A 15 -25.39 1.21 -5.89
C VAL A 15 -26.47 1.36 -6.97
N LEU A 16 -26.41 0.51 -7.98
CA LEU A 16 -27.58 0.21 -8.82
C LEU A 16 -28.30 -0.98 -8.19
N ALA A 17 -29.40 -0.67 -7.53
CA ALA A 17 -30.36 -1.65 -7.03
C ALA A 17 -30.93 -2.49 -8.19
N GLY A 18 -31.01 -3.80 -7.99
CA GLY A 18 -31.86 -4.66 -8.80
C GLY A 18 -31.33 -6.07 -9.01
N ALA A 19 -31.46 -6.95 -8.00
CA ALA A 19 -31.71 -8.39 -8.20
C ALA A 19 -32.30 -8.97 -6.91
N ALA A 20 -33.45 -9.60 -7.03
CA ALA A 20 -34.15 -10.26 -5.94
C ALA A 20 -33.33 -11.44 -5.34
N PRO A 21 -33.46 -11.71 -4.04
CA PRO A 21 -32.69 -12.75 -3.38
C PRO A 21 -33.17 -14.13 -3.81
N ARG A 22 -32.24 -14.98 -4.28
CA ARG A 22 -32.44 -16.44 -4.27
C ARG A 22 -31.88 -16.96 -2.96
N GLU A 23 -32.75 -17.51 -2.14
CA GLU A 23 -32.41 -18.28 -0.95
C GLU A 23 -31.52 -19.48 -1.37
N GLY A 24 -30.25 -19.40 -1.01
CA GLY A 24 -29.30 -20.49 -1.03
C GLY A 24 -28.67 -20.55 0.34
N ALA A 25 -29.18 -21.43 1.20
CA ALA A 25 -28.79 -21.58 2.58
C ALA A 25 -27.31 -21.96 2.73
N GLY A 26 -26.46 -20.98 2.99
CA GLY A 26 -25.15 -21.17 3.64
C GLY A 26 -25.39 -21.36 5.13
N LYS A 27 -25.32 -22.61 5.64
CA LYS A 27 -25.40 -22.92 7.06
C LYS A 27 -24.27 -22.23 7.82
N ALA A 28 -24.65 -21.26 8.65
CA ALA A 28 -24.13 -20.91 9.96
C ALA A 28 -22.61 -21.05 10.20
N ALA A 29 -21.83 -20.04 9.82
CA ALA A 29 -20.75 -19.59 10.67
C ALA A 29 -21.42 -18.89 11.86
N GLY A 30 -21.42 -19.53 13.06
CA GLY A 30 -22.18 -19.09 14.20
C GLY A 30 -21.72 -17.74 14.78
N ALA A 31 -22.41 -17.24 15.79
CA ALA A 31 -22.21 -15.95 16.50
C ALA A 31 -20.75 -15.64 16.95
N GLY A 32 -19.80 -16.48 16.63
CA GLY A 32 -18.36 -16.29 16.88
C GLY A 32 -17.60 -15.58 15.77
N ILE A 33 -18.09 -15.60 14.49
CA ILE A 33 -17.31 -15.05 13.36
C ILE A 33 -17.31 -13.51 13.36
N GLU A 34 -18.40 -12.88 13.75
CA GLU A 34 -18.49 -11.42 13.86
C GLU A 34 -17.47 -10.90 14.87
N LYS A 35 -17.36 -11.55 16.04
CA LYS A 35 -16.37 -11.19 17.06
C LYS A 35 -14.94 -11.50 16.64
N GLN A 36 -14.73 -12.61 15.95
CA GLN A 36 -13.42 -12.93 15.37
C GLN A 36 -13.04 -11.90 14.31
N LEU A 37 -13.97 -11.50 13.45
CA LEU A 37 -13.77 -10.50 12.43
C LEU A 37 -13.51 -9.10 13.02
N GLU A 38 -14.21 -8.73 14.09
CA GLU A 38 -13.95 -7.50 14.83
C GLU A 38 -12.50 -7.48 15.35
N THR A 39 -12.05 -8.55 15.98
CA THR A 39 -10.68 -8.70 16.46
C THR A 39 -9.66 -8.67 15.32
N TYR A 40 -9.93 -9.38 14.22
CA TYR A 40 -9.07 -9.38 13.05
C TYR A 40 -8.97 -7.97 12.42
N ALA A 41 -10.10 -7.32 12.20
CA ALA A 41 -10.19 -6.01 11.59
C ALA A 41 -9.49 -4.93 12.43
N SER A 42 -9.54 -5.02 13.76
CA SER A 42 -8.82 -4.09 14.65
C SER A 42 -7.30 -4.13 14.49
N ARG A 43 -6.75 -5.25 14.00
CA ARG A 43 -5.33 -5.44 13.71
C ARG A 43 -5.00 -5.26 12.23
N PHE A 44 -6.01 -5.42 11.38
CA PHE A 44 -5.86 -5.30 9.93
C PHE A 44 -5.80 -3.85 9.48
N TYR A 45 -6.69 -3.01 9.98
CA TYR A 45 -6.72 -1.59 9.62
C TYR A 45 -5.71 -0.77 10.42
N SER A 46 -5.45 0.44 9.94
CA SER A 46 -4.50 1.37 10.56
C SER A 46 -4.73 1.52 12.06
N TYR A 47 -3.63 1.62 12.78
CA TYR A 47 -3.63 1.79 14.24
C TYR A 47 -4.37 3.07 14.65
N ASP A 48 -5.28 2.92 15.61
CA ASP A 48 -5.98 3.99 16.29
C ASP A 48 -6.45 3.44 17.65
N PRO A 49 -5.89 3.92 18.76
CA PRO A 49 -6.19 3.38 20.09
C PRO A 49 -7.64 3.64 20.54
N ASP A 50 -8.28 4.66 19.97
CA ASP A 50 -9.65 5.04 20.30
C ASP A 50 -10.69 4.42 19.35
N ALA A 51 -10.26 3.65 18.34
CA ALA A 51 -11.16 3.08 17.34
C ALA A 51 -12.09 2.02 17.94
N LYS A 52 -13.37 2.15 17.58
CA LYS A 52 -14.39 1.12 17.83
C LYS A 52 -14.80 0.53 16.49
N LEU A 53 -14.93 -0.80 16.48
CA LEU A 53 -15.41 -1.54 15.33
C LEU A 53 -16.76 -2.15 15.66
N ALA A 54 -17.70 -2.09 14.71
CA ALA A 54 -18.95 -2.82 14.74
C ALA A 54 -19.03 -3.67 13.49
N VAL A 55 -19.32 -4.95 13.67
CA VAL A 55 -19.44 -5.92 12.59
C VAL A 55 -20.85 -6.46 12.57
N THR A 56 -21.49 -6.40 11.41
CA THR A 56 -22.83 -6.96 11.19
C THR A 56 -22.84 -7.75 9.88
N ARG A 57 -23.70 -8.77 9.77
CA ARG A 57 -23.87 -9.46 8.48
C ARG A 57 -24.40 -8.51 7.42
N SER A 58 -23.87 -8.64 6.21
CA SER A 58 -24.38 -7.96 5.02
C SER A 58 -25.29 -8.89 4.23
N THR A 59 -26.14 -8.30 3.39
CA THR A 59 -26.97 -9.02 2.43
C THR A 59 -26.31 -9.19 1.07
N GLU A 60 -25.12 -8.64 0.88
CA GLU A 60 -24.38 -8.86 -0.36
C GLU A 60 -23.99 -10.33 -0.47
N SER A 61 -24.17 -10.90 -1.65
CA SER A 61 -23.91 -12.31 -1.87
C SER A 61 -22.76 -12.51 -2.85
N LEU A 62 -21.80 -13.31 -2.44
CA LEU A 62 -20.71 -13.80 -3.26
C LEU A 62 -20.60 -15.31 -3.03
N GLN A 63 -20.63 -16.09 -4.10
CA GLN A 63 -20.52 -17.55 -3.99
C GLN A 63 -19.24 -17.95 -3.24
N GLY A 64 -19.39 -18.76 -2.18
CA GLY A 64 -18.28 -19.25 -1.34
C GLY A 64 -17.73 -18.24 -0.34
N PHE A 65 -18.41 -17.09 -0.17
CA PHE A 65 -18.06 -16.06 0.81
C PHE A 65 -19.29 -15.53 1.53
N SER A 66 -19.15 -15.35 2.81
CA SER A 66 -20.06 -14.56 3.64
C SER A 66 -19.62 -13.12 3.68
N SER A 67 -20.54 -12.18 3.54
CA SER A 67 -20.26 -10.74 3.57
C SER A 67 -20.64 -10.11 4.90
N PHE A 68 -19.86 -9.14 5.32
CA PHE A 68 -20.03 -8.42 6.57
C PHE A 68 -19.82 -6.92 6.35
N LYS A 69 -20.66 -6.14 7.00
CA LYS A 69 -20.50 -4.69 7.08
C LYS A 69 -19.63 -4.37 8.28
N VAL A 70 -18.48 -3.77 8.05
CA VAL A 70 -17.57 -3.31 9.09
C VAL A 70 -17.64 -1.80 9.16
N LYS A 71 -18.10 -1.28 10.29
CA LYS A 71 -18.13 0.14 10.59
C LYS A 71 -17.06 0.45 11.62
N ARG A 72 -16.16 1.35 11.27
CA ARG A 72 -15.14 1.89 12.16
C ARG A 72 -15.47 3.31 12.53
N THR A 73 -15.41 3.62 13.82
CA THR A 73 -15.58 4.97 14.38
C THR A 73 -14.48 5.22 15.41
N GLY A 74 -13.90 6.41 15.37
CA GLY A 74 -12.85 6.85 16.28
C GLY A 74 -12.68 8.36 16.22
N LYS A 75 -11.78 8.90 17.02
CA LYS A 75 -11.49 10.34 17.04
C LYS A 75 -10.81 10.82 15.76
N ILE A 76 -10.11 9.92 15.06
CA ILE A 76 -9.45 10.23 13.80
C ILE A 76 -10.44 10.04 12.67
N GLU A 77 -11.18 11.10 12.35
CA GLU A 77 -12.27 11.06 11.35
C GLU A 77 -11.85 10.46 10.01
N LYS A 78 -10.63 10.76 9.54
CA LYS A 78 -10.08 10.25 8.28
C LYS A 78 -9.89 8.73 8.24
N LEU A 79 -9.82 8.08 9.39
CA LEU A 79 -9.74 6.64 9.52
C LEU A 79 -11.10 5.97 9.72
N ASN A 80 -12.16 6.76 9.87
CA ASN A 80 -13.52 6.24 9.98
C ASN A 80 -14.01 5.75 8.62
N PHE A 81 -14.68 4.62 8.62
CA PHE A 81 -15.25 4.03 7.41
C PHE A 81 -16.47 3.16 7.72
N ASP A 82 -17.23 2.90 6.68
CA ASP A 82 -18.30 1.93 6.64
C ASP A 82 -18.17 1.16 5.32
N ARG A 83 -17.80 -0.12 5.36
CA ARG A 83 -17.52 -0.90 4.16
C ARG A 83 -17.93 -2.35 4.31
N VAL A 84 -18.17 -3.00 3.18
CA VAL A 84 -18.39 -4.44 3.12
C VAL A 84 -17.05 -5.16 2.99
N VAL A 85 -16.90 -6.23 3.75
CA VAL A 85 -15.77 -7.16 3.69
C VAL A 85 -16.30 -8.57 3.49
N TYR A 86 -15.46 -9.46 3.04
CA TYR A 86 -15.83 -10.84 2.71
C TYR A 86 -14.92 -11.82 3.45
N VAL A 87 -15.53 -12.86 4.00
CA VAL A 87 -14.80 -14.00 4.59
C VAL A 87 -15.27 -15.25 3.86
N SER A 88 -14.34 -16.08 3.38
CA SER A 88 -14.72 -17.34 2.73
C SER A 88 -15.46 -18.27 3.68
N ASP A 89 -16.39 -19.08 3.16
CA ASP A 89 -17.25 -19.94 3.97
C ASP A 89 -16.46 -21.02 4.73
N ASP A 90 -15.24 -21.35 4.26
CA ASP A 90 -14.29 -22.22 4.96
C ASP A 90 -13.49 -21.49 6.06
N GLY A 91 -13.73 -20.19 6.26
CA GLY A 91 -13.05 -19.35 7.25
C GLY A 91 -11.57 -19.10 6.97
N ARG A 92 -11.11 -19.35 5.76
CA ARG A 92 -9.69 -19.22 5.40
C ARG A 92 -9.30 -17.84 4.90
N TRP A 93 -10.14 -17.24 4.05
CA TRP A 93 -9.79 -16.03 3.34
C TRP A 93 -10.59 -14.82 3.80
N PHE A 94 -9.90 -13.72 4.00
CA PHE A 94 -10.48 -12.41 4.23
C PHE A 94 -10.15 -11.50 3.05
N PHE A 95 -11.15 -10.73 2.60
CA PHE A 95 -10.99 -9.71 1.58
C PHE A 95 -11.59 -8.39 2.06
N SER A 96 -10.81 -7.32 1.91
CA SER A 96 -11.25 -5.94 2.09
C SER A 96 -10.68 -5.09 0.97
N GLY A 97 -11.49 -4.74 0.02
CA GLY A 97 -11.10 -3.96 -1.15
C GLY A 97 -12.32 -3.59 -1.99
N ASP A 98 -12.07 -2.88 -3.07
CA ASP A 98 -13.13 -2.47 -3.98
C ASP A 98 -13.55 -3.62 -4.90
N THR A 99 -14.80 -3.62 -5.29
CA THR A 99 -15.37 -4.58 -6.22
C THR A 99 -15.87 -3.88 -7.48
N LEU A 100 -15.74 -4.55 -8.62
CA LEU A 100 -16.26 -4.09 -9.90
C LEU A 100 -17.15 -5.18 -10.50
N SER A 101 -18.41 -4.84 -10.79
CA SER A 101 -19.38 -5.78 -11.37
C SER A 101 -19.40 -5.72 -12.90
N ASN A 102 -19.51 -6.89 -13.53
CA ASN A 102 -19.75 -7.02 -14.96
C ASN A 102 -21.25 -7.03 -15.33
N GLY A 103 -22.12 -7.19 -14.34
CA GLY A 103 -23.57 -7.29 -14.55
C GLY A 103 -24.02 -8.70 -14.95
N ALA A 104 -23.64 -9.21 -16.10
CA ALA A 104 -24.01 -10.54 -16.58
C ALA A 104 -22.94 -11.60 -16.25
N PRO A 105 -23.32 -12.86 -15.94
CA PRO A 105 -22.37 -13.93 -15.73
C PRO A 105 -21.67 -14.29 -17.05
N ARG A 106 -20.34 -14.43 -16.98
CA ARG A 106 -19.51 -14.90 -18.08
C ARG A 106 -18.37 -15.74 -17.52
N PRO A 107 -18.52 -17.08 -17.48
CA PRO A 107 -17.51 -17.94 -16.88
C PRO A 107 -16.11 -17.67 -17.43
N VAL A 108 -15.15 -17.51 -16.52
CA VAL A 108 -13.77 -17.16 -16.86
C VAL A 108 -12.96 -18.44 -17.01
N LYS A 109 -12.52 -18.73 -18.23
CA LYS A 109 -11.70 -19.90 -18.59
C LYS A 109 -10.28 -19.50 -19.00
N SER A 110 -10.15 -18.30 -19.57
CA SER A 110 -8.90 -17.76 -20.06
C SER A 110 -8.80 -16.26 -19.81
N SER A 111 -7.63 -15.67 -19.99
CA SER A 111 -7.45 -14.20 -19.87
C SER A 111 -8.29 -13.43 -20.93
N ALA A 112 -8.64 -14.03 -22.05
CA ALA A 112 -9.50 -13.40 -23.04
C ALA A 112 -10.92 -13.11 -22.50
N ASP A 113 -11.39 -13.89 -21.54
CA ASP A 113 -12.69 -13.68 -20.91
C ASP A 113 -12.72 -12.45 -19.97
N LEU A 114 -11.56 -11.82 -19.71
CA LEU A 114 -11.37 -10.63 -18.89
C LEU A 114 -11.42 -9.31 -19.70
N ALA A 115 -11.69 -9.35 -21.01
CA ALA A 115 -11.71 -8.15 -21.87
C ALA A 115 -12.66 -7.04 -21.35
N TRP A 116 -13.75 -7.41 -20.67
CA TRP A 116 -14.63 -6.44 -20.03
C TRP A 116 -13.95 -5.65 -18.91
N LEU A 117 -13.00 -6.31 -18.21
CA LEU A 117 -12.24 -5.69 -17.15
C LEU A 117 -11.20 -4.72 -17.72
N ASP A 118 -10.54 -5.12 -18.81
CA ASP A 118 -9.61 -4.26 -19.56
C ASP A 118 -10.31 -2.98 -20.00
N GLU A 119 -11.52 -3.08 -20.58
CA GLU A 119 -12.32 -1.93 -21.02
C GLU A 119 -12.71 -1.02 -19.84
N LYS A 120 -13.28 -1.60 -18.78
CA LYS A 120 -13.74 -0.81 -17.62
C LYS A 120 -12.60 -0.12 -16.92
N LEU A 121 -11.53 -0.84 -16.60
CA LEU A 121 -10.36 -0.27 -15.93
C LEU A 121 -9.59 0.69 -16.84
N GLY A 122 -9.49 0.42 -18.13
CA GLY A 122 -8.87 1.32 -19.10
C GLY A 122 -9.52 2.70 -19.15
N LYS A 123 -10.86 2.76 -19.00
CA LYS A 123 -11.59 4.03 -18.88
C LYS A 123 -11.28 4.76 -17.58
N VAL A 124 -11.10 4.04 -16.48
CA VAL A 124 -10.77 4.61 -15.15
C VAL A 124 -9.35 5.16 -15.14
N PHE A 125 -8.39 4.35 -15.56
CA PHE A 125 -6.96 4.69 -15.53
C PHE A 125 -6.51 5.56 -16.72
N ARG A 126 -7.34 5.67 -17.76
CA ARG A 126 -7.03 6.39 -19.02
C ARG A 126 -5.74 5.94 -19.67
N THR A 127 -5.42 4.66 -19.57
CA THR A 127 -4.24 4.01 -20.13
C THR A 127 -4.60 2.57 -20.52
N PRO A 128 -3.88 1.95 -21.44
CA PRO A 128 -4.08 0.55 -21.77
C PRO A 128 -3.92 -0.35 -20.54
N ILE A 129 -4.89 -1.22 -20.36
CA ILE A 129 -4.94 -2.22 -19.27
C ILE A 129 -5.01 -3.60 -19.89
N ARG A 130 -4.36 -4.55 -19.24
CA ARG A 130 -4.47 -5.97 -19.57
C ARG A 130 -4.64 -6.79 -18.30
N ALA A 131 -5.80 -7.40 -18.14
CA ALA A 131 -6.05 -8.36 -17.07
C ALA A 131 -5.58 -9.76 -17.51
N VAL A 132 -4.77 -10.39 -16.67
CA VAL A 132 -4.18 -11.71 -16.96
C VAL A 132 -4.46 -12.64 -15.78
N LEU A 133 -4.94 -13.85 -16.07
CA LEU A 133 -5.12 -14.89 -15.04
C LEU A 133 -3.77 -15.28 -14.43
N THR A 134 -3.77 -15.47 -13.13
CA THR A 134 -2.63 -15.93 -12.32
C THR A 134 -3.06 -17.15 -11.52
N PRO A 135 -3.09 -18.37 -12.13
CA PRO A 135 -3.65 -19.58 -11.51
C PRO A 135 -2.97 -20.00 -10.19
N ASP A 136 -1.71 -19.63 -10.01
CA ASP A 136 -0.94 -19.82 -8.76
C ASP A 136 -1.52 -19.04 -7.58
N ARG A 137 -2.44 -18.13 -7.85
CA ARG A 137 -3.15 -17.30 -6.84
C ARG A 137 -4.63 -17.65 -6.70
N ASP A 138 -5.11 -18.68 -7.37
CA ASP A 138 -6.50 -19.09 -7.25
C ASP A 138 -6.83 -19.44 -5.78
N ALA A 139 -8.01 -19.06 -5.33
CA ALA A 139 -8.46 -19.26 -3.97
C ALA A 139 -9.95 -19.67 -3.94
N GLY A 140 -10.18 -20.97 -3.80
CA GLY A 140 -11.53 -21.53 -3.81
C GLY A 140 -12.26 -21.21 -5.11
N VAL A 141 -13.34 -20.45 -5.03
CA VAL A 141 -14.17 -20.03 -6.17
C VAL A 141 -13.65 -18.77 -6.88
N LEU A 142 -12.57 -18.18 -6.40
CA LEU A 142 -11.96 -16.99 -6.99
C LEU A 142 -10.75 -17.37 -7.82
N LYS A 143 -10.63 -16.77 -8.99
CA LYS A 143 -9.46 -16.89 -9.87
C LYS A 143 -8.57 -15.68 -9.69
N GLY A 144 -7.27 -15.91 -9.49
CA GLY A 144 -6.27 -14.86 -9.39
C GLY A 144 -6.13 -14.08 -10.70
N VAL A 145 -6.03 -12.77 -10.60
CA VAL A 145 -5.84 -11.85 -11.70
C VAL A 145 -4.71 -10.87 -11.41
N ALA A 146 -3.84 -10.64 -12.36
CA ALA A 146 -2.94 -9.50 -12.38
C ALA A 146 -3.47 -8.47 -13.39
N VAL A 147 -3.79 -7.27 -12.91
CA VAL A 147 -4.13 -6.14 -13.76
C VAL A 147 -2.84 -5.43 -14.14
N GLN A 148 -2.40 -5.59 -15.37
CA GLN A 148 -1.21 -4.95 -15.93
C GLN A 148 -1.60 -3.59 -16.50
N ILE A 149 -0.92 -2.56 -16.04
CA ILE A 149 -1.13 -1.17 -16.45
C ILE A 149 0.14 -0.73 -17.17
N GLU A 150 0.03 -0.37 -18.43
CA GLU A 150 1.17 0.12 -19.20
C GLU A 150 1.53 1.53 -18.74
N THR A 151 2.80 1.72 -18.42
CA THR A 151 3.36 3.03 -18.04
C THR A 151 4.55 3.35 -18.95
N GLY A 152 5.01 4.60 -18.95
CA GLY A 152 6.25 5.00 -19.65
C GLY A 152 7.51 4.33 -19.07
N TYR A 153 7.38 3.56 -18.00
CA TYR A 153 8.46 2.87 -17.27
C TYR A 153 8.27 1.36 -17.21
N GLY A 154 7.51 0.80 -18.16
CA GLY A 154 7.11 -0.61 -18.22
C GLY A 154 5.84 -0.92 -17.40
N PRO A 155 5.32 -2.15 -17.53
CA PRO A 155 4.04 -2.52 -16.93
C PRO A 155 4.12 -2.60 -15.39
N VAL A 156 3.13 -2.00 -14.74
CA VAL A 156 2.88 -2.15 -13.29
C VAL A 156 1.74 -3.14 -13.11
N ARG A 157 1.86 -4.05 -12.16
CA ARG A 157 0.87 -5.09 -11.88
C ARG A 157 0.16 -4.85 -10.56
N MET A 158 -1.17 -4.74 -10.62
CA MET A 158 -2.01 -4.71 -9.43
C MET A 158 -2.68 -6.07 -9.23
N PRO A 159 -2.70 -6.60 -8.00
CA PRO A 159 -3.37 -7.87 -7.71
C PRO A 159 -4.89 -7.71 -7.72
N GLY A 160 -5.57 -8.79 -8.07
CA GLY A 160 -7.01 -8.89 -7.95
C GLY A 160 -7.48 -10.32 -8.10
N TYR A 161 -8.78 -10.49 -8.01
CA TYR A 161 -9.45 -11.77 -8.18
C TYR A 161 -10.73 -11.57 -8.96
N VAL A 162 -11.14 -12.59 -9.68
CA VAL A 162 -12.44 -12.60 -10.36
C VAL A 162 -13.23 -13.82 -9.89
N SER A 163 -14.53 -13.65 -9.68
CA SER A 163 -15.42 -14.78 -9.42
C SER A 163 -15.44 -15.75 -10.62
N ALA A 164 -15.58 -17.04 -10.37
CA ALA A 164 -15.56 -18.06 -11.45
C ALA A 164 -16.64 -17.83 -12.51
N ASP A 165 -17.75 -17.22 -12.13
CA ASP A 165 -18.83 -16.81 -13.04
C ASP A 165 -18.54 -15.50 -13.79
N GLY A 166 -17.41 -14.84 -13.51
CA GLY A 166 -16.96 -13.60 -14.17
C GLY A 166 -17.78 -12.36 -13.85
N ARG A 167 -18.67 -12.41 -12.86
CA ARG A 167 -19.54 -11.27 -12.52
C ARG A 167 -18.81 -10.19 -11.74
N THR A 168 -17.92 -10.59 -10.86
CA THR A 168 -17.32 -9.67 -9.89
C THR A 168 -15.81 -9.76 -9.93
N PHE A 169 -15.17 -8.63 -10.11
CA PHE A 169 -13.73 -8.45 -9.90
C PHE A 169 -13.49 -7.82 -8.54
N PHE A 170 -12.53 -8.31 -7.82
CA PHE A 170 -12.06 -7.87 -6.51
C PHE A 170 -10.66 -7.27 -6.69
N GLN A 171 -10.53 -5.98 -6.45
CA GLN A 171 -9.24 -5.31 -6.51
C GLN A 171 -8.51 -5.43 -5.17
N GLY A 172 -7.38 -6.10 -5.16
CA GLY A 172 -6.56 -6.25 -3.97
C GLY A 172 -6.12 -7.68 -3.72
N THR A 173 -5.80 -7.97 -2.47
CA THR A 173 -5.22 -9.26 -2.05
C THR A 173 -6.14 -9.96 -1.05
N LEU A 174 -6.21 -11.29 -1.17
CA LEU A 174 -6.77 -12.15 -0.13
C LEU A 174 -5.76 -12.33 1.02
N TRP A 175 -6.27 -12.32 2.23
CA TRP A 175 -5.51 -12.48 3.46
C TRP A 175 -5.93 -13.77 4.17
N ASP A 176 -5.00 -14.49 4.77
CA ASP A 176 -5.34 -15.66 5.57
C ASP A 176 -6.01 -15.23 6.89
N PHE A 177 -7.32 -15.38 6.96
CA PHE A 177 -8.14 -14.94 8.11
C PHE A 177 -7.81 -15.68 9.42
N ARG A 178 -7.11 -16.81 9.34
CA ARG A 178 -6.67 -17.61 10.50
C ARG A 178 -5.35 -17.10 11.09
N MET A 179 -4.64 -16.22 10.37
CA MET A 179 -3.38 -15.63 10.80
C MET A 179 -3.59 -14.24 11.40
N ASP A 180 -2.70 -13.82 12.29
CA ASP A 180 -2.63 -12.42 12.67
C ASP A 180 -2.21 -11.58 11.43
N PRO A 181 -2.99 -10.56 11.03
CA PRO A 181 -2.71 -9.80 9.82
C PRO A 181 -1.37 -9.04 9.89
N ARG A 182 -0.90 -8.69 11.09
CA ARG A 182 0.42 -8.07 11.29
C ARG A 182 1.55 -9.05 10.99
N ALA A 183 1.41 -10.30 11.47
CA ALA A 183 2.37 -11.36 11.18
C ALA A 183 2.38 -11.69 9.68
N GLU A 184 1.23 -11.70 9.04
CA GLU A 184 1.14 -11.95 7.61
C GLU A 184 1.78 -10.81 6.78
N ARG A 185 1.59 -9.55 7.17
CA ARG A 185 2.27 -8.41 6.55
C ARG A 185 3.80 -8.52 6.68
N ARG A 186 4.32 -8.80 7.88
CA ARG A 186 5.77 -9.00 8.07
C ARG A 186 6.33 -10.04 7.12
N ARG A 187 5.62 -11.14 6.93
CA ARG A 187 6.04 -12.22 6.03
C ARG A 187 6.01 -11.82 4.54
N ARG A 188 5.11 -10.91 4.17
CA ARG A 188 4.93 -10.47 2.78
C ARG A 188 5.86 -9.33 2.36
N ILE A 189 6.41 -8.59 3.32
CA ILE A 189 7.31 -7.48 3.07
C ILE A 189 8.72 -8.02 2.84
N ASP A 190 9.32 -7.67 1.70
CA ASP A 190 10.70 -7.98 1.38
C ASP A 190 11.63 -6.90 1.98
N LEU A 191 12.42 -7.27 2.99
CA LEU A 191 13.41 -6.40 3.63
C LEU A 191 14.81 -6.53 3.04
N THR A 192 15.00 -7.29 1.95
CA THR A 192 16.33 -7.55 1.36
C THR A 192 16.91 -6.37 0.59
N ALA A 193 16.08 -5.41 0.20
CA ALA A 193 16.57 -4.21 -0.47
C ALA A 193 17.47 -3.39 0.47
N ASN A 194 18.67 -3.05 0.02
CA ASN A 194 19.65 -2.28 0.81
C ASN A 194 19.29 -0.79 0.84
N ARG A 195 18.16 -0.45 1.47
CA ARG A 195 17.64 0.92 1.59
C ARG A 195 17.11 1.16 3.00
N ALA A 196 17.95 0.84 3.99
CA ALA A 196 17.58 0.98 5.39
C ALA A 196 18.52 1.92 6.13
N SER A 197 17.99 2.60 7.15
CA SER A 197 18.71 3.40 8.12
C SER A 197 18.43 2.91 9.55
N GLY A 198 19.27 3.29 10.50
CA GLY A 198 19.18 2.83 11.89
C GLY A 198 19.97 1.54 12.13
N PRO A 199 20.03 1.06 13.38
CA PRO A 199 20.83 -0.10 13.79
C PRO A 199 20.46 -1.37 13.02
N ALA A 200 21.46 -2.17 12.66
CA ALA A 200 21.23 -3.42 11.92
C ALA A 200 20.55 -4.49 12.80
N ASP A 201 20.78 -4.44 14.09
CA ASP A 201 20.25 -5.32 15.13
C ASP A 201 18.99 -4.76 15.81
N ALA A 202 18.35 -3.76 15.18
CA ALA A 202 17.15 -3.16 15.74
C ALA A 202 16.03 -4.20 15.95
N ALA A 203 15.40 -4.13 17.13
CA ALA A 203 14.34 -5.04 17.52
C ALA A 203 13.04 -4.81 16.71
N VAL A 204 12.87 -3.62 16.13
CA VAL A 204 11.66 -3.21 15.43
C VAL A 204 12.00 -2.76 14.00
N ASN A 205 11.30 -3.33 13.03
CA ASN A 205 11.36 -2.89 11.64
C ASN A 205 10.20 -1.93 11.33
N MET A 206 10.56 -0.76 10.81
CA MET A 206 9.63 0.21 10.25
C MET A 206 9.81 0.23 8.73
N VAL A 207 8.75 0.00 7.98
CA VAL A 207 8.78 0.05 6.53
C VAL A 207 7.95 1.25 6.08
N GLU A 208 8.55 2.13 5.29
CA GLU A 208 7.91 3.32 4.74
C GLU A 208 7.75 3.17 3.23
N TYR A 209 6.51 3.13 2.76
CA TYR A 209 6.19 3.28 1.35
C TYR A 209 5.98 4.75 1.04
N ALA A 210 6.88 5.32 0.24
CA ALA A 210 6.90 6.76 0.01
C ALA A 210 7.20 7.13 -1.44
N ASP A 211 6.80 8.34 -1.78
CA ASP A 211 7.02 8.99 -3.06
C ASP A 211 7.78 10.30 -2.86
N MET A 212 8.88 10.47 -3.57
CA MET A 212 9.73 11.66 -3.45
C MET A 212 9.07 12.94 -3.98
N GLU A 213 8.05 12.83 -4.85
CA GLU A 213 7.28 13.97 -5.36
C GLU A 213 6.09 14.33 -4.46
N CYS A 214 5.72 13.43 -3.54
CA CYS A 214 4.60 13.65 -2.63
C CYS A 214 4.94 14.66 -1.53
N GLY A 215 4.22 15.77 -1.46
CA GLY A 215 4.42 16.80 -0.42
C GLY A 215 4.17 16.28 1.00
N TYR A 216 3.23 15.35 1.16
CA TYR A 216 3.00 14.68 2.44
C TYR A 216 4.19 13.80 2.86
N CYS A 217 4.85 13.13 1.90
CA CYS A 217 6.05 12.35 2.18
C CYS A 217 7.20 13.22 2.67
N LYS A 218 7.40 14.41 2.05
CA LYS A 218 8.35 15.41 2.54
C LYS A 218 8.06 15.79 3.99
N PHE A 219 6.84 16.25 4.25
CA PHE A 219 6.46 16.74 5.57
C PHE A 219 6.57 15.65 6.64
N ARG A 220 5.99 14.47 6.40
CA ARG A 220 5.96 13.35 7.35
C ARG A 220 7.32 12.66 7.51
N GLY A 221 8.08 12.56 6.41
CA GLY A 221 9.45 12.03 6.46
C GLY A 221 10.34 12.85 7.40
N LEU A 222 10.32 14.19 7.26
CA LEU A 222 11.07 15.08 8.14
C LEU A 222 10.63 15.00 9.61
N GLN A 223 9.33 14.84 9.87
CA GLN A 223 8.83 14.63 11.23
C GLN A 223 9.32 13.30 11.81
N MET A 224 9.29 12.22 11.03
CA MET A 224 9.79 10.92 11.44
C MET A 224 11.30 10.97 11.74
N ASP A 225 12.07 11.64 10.89
CA ASP A 225 13.52 11.79 11.09
C ASP A 225 13.80 12.50 12.44
N ARG A 226 13.05 13.57 12.76
CA ARG A 226 13.16 14.27 14.04
C ARG A 226 12.74 13.41 15.22
N LEU A 227 11.62 12.68 15.09
CA LEU A 227 11.13 11.80 16.15
C LEU A 227 12.15 10.70 16.48
N LEU A 228 12.71 10.06 15.48
CA LEU A 228 13.72 9.01 15.66
C LEU A 228 15.03 9.60 16.22
N ALA A 229 15.47 10.76 15.74
CA ALA A 229 16.67 11.42 16.24
C ALA A 229 16.54 11.88 17.69
N ALA A 230 15.40 12.48 18.07
CA ALA A 230 15.13 12.90 19.45
C ALA A 230 15.07 11.73 20.44
N ASN A 231 14.80 10.52 19.95
CA ASN A 231 14.69 9.32 20.77
C ASN A 231 15.80 8.29 20.48
N ASN A 232 16.93 8.74 19.91
CA ASN A 232 18.07 7.89 19.62
C ASN A 232 18.60 7.23 20.92
N GLY A 233 18.82 5.90 20.86
CA GLY A 233 19.19 5.08 22.04
C GLY A 233 17.99 4.65 22.91
N ILE A 234 16.79 5.22 22.70
CA ILE A 234 15.56 4.85 23.38
C ILE A 234 14.70 3.97 22.45
N VAL A 235 14.53 4.42 21.20
CA VAL A 235 13.74 3.76 20.17
C VAL A 235 14.69 3.07 19.21
N ASN A 236 14.86 1.75 19.37
CA ASN A 236 15.73 0.93 18.51
C ASN A 236 14.95 0.44 17.30
N VAL A 237 14.90 1.27 16.26
CA VAL A 237 14.14 1.03 15.02
C VAL A 237 15.05 1.02 13.80
N ARG A 238 14.92 0.00 12.97
CA ARG A 238 15.47 -0.03 11.61
C ARG A 238 14.41 0.39 10.62
N ARG A 239 14.64 1.52 9.95
CA ARG A 239 13.72 2.08 8.96
C ARG A 239 14.12 1.63 7.55
N HIS A 240 13.22 0.94 6.86
CA HIS A 240 13.35 0.49 5.48
C HIS A 240 12.54 1.42 4.57
N TYR A 241 13.17 1.95 3.54
CA TYR A 241 12.54 2.81 2.56
C TYR A 241 12.14 2.00 1.34
N LYS A 242 10.86 2.07 0.97
CA LYS A 242 10.24 1.44 -0.19
C LYS A 242 9.69 2.49 -1.13
N PHE A 243 10.01 2.37 -2.40
CA PHE A 243 9.48 3.28 -3.40
C PHE A 243 8.03 2.95 -3.74
N PHE A 244 7.18 3.95 -3.60
CA PHE A 244 5.78 3.87 -4.01
C PHE A 244 5.39 5.13 -4.80
N PRO A 245 5.99 5.34 -5.99
CA PRO A 245 5.72 6.51 -6.81
C PRO A 245 4.27 6.52 -7.29
N LEU A 246 3.56 7.63 -7.08
CA LEU A 246 2.19 7.85 -7.55
C LEU A 246 2.21 8.27 -9.04
N TRP A 247 2.76 7.41 -9.88
CA TRP A 247 3.09 7.63 -11.29
C TRP A 247 1.96 8.19 -12.16
N MET A 248 0.70 8.03 -11.74
CA MET A 248 -0.46 8.59 -12.45
C MET A 248 -0.62 10.10 -12.26
N THR A 249 -0.06 10.64 -11.19
CA THR A 249 -0.28 12.03 -10.76
C THR A 249 1.02 12.81 -10.57
N HIS A 250 2.11 12.09 -10.36
CA HIS A 250 3.44 12.62 -10.10
C HIS A 250 4.35 12.37 -11.30
N VAL A 251 4.86 13.45 -11.88
CA VAL A 251 5.49 13.43 -13.21
C VAL A 251 6.92 12.86 -13.16
N TRP A 252 7.67 13.16 -12.09
CA TRP A 252 9.06 12.74 -11.94
C TRP A 252 9.29 11.70 -10.83
N ALA A 253 8.24 11.27 -10.14
CA ALA A 253 8.33 10.33 -9.02
C ALA A 253 9.04 9.01 -9.38
N MET A 254 8.70 8.40 -10.51
CA MET A 254 9.34 7.16 -10.98
C MET A 254 10.83 7.36 -11.26
N LYS A 255 11.18 8.48 -11.88
CA LYS A 255 12.56 8.82 -12.20
C LYS A 255 13.39 9.04 -10.95
N ALA A 256 12.87 9.83 -10.00
CA ALA A 256 13.52 10.07 -8.72
C ALA A 256 13.70 8.77 -7.92
N ALA A 257 12.68 7.90 -7.90
CA ALA A 257 12.77 6.58 -7.27
C ALA A 257 13.87 5.72 -7.88
N SER A 258 13.97 5.69 -9.23
CA SER A 258 14.99 4.92 -9.93
C SER A 258 16.41 5.48 -9.69
N ALA A 259 16.59 6.81 -9.71
CA ALA A 259 17.87 7.43 -9.39
C ALA A 259 18.31 7.15 -7.95
N GLY A 260 17.37 7.28 -6.99
CA GLY A 260 17.62 6.97 -5.58
C GLY A 260 17.98 5.50 -5.33
N ASP A 261 17.33 4.56 -6.05
CA ASP A 261 17.66 3.14 -5.99
C ASP A 261 19.07 2.85 -6.51
N CYS A 262 19.48 3.50 -7.60
CA CYS A 262 20.82 3.36 -8.15
C CYS A 262 21.89 3.98 -7.23
N LEU A 263 21.63 5.12 -6.61
CA LEU A 263 22.52 5.70 -5.60
C LEU A 263 22.69 4.76 -4.41
N ALA A 264 21.59 4.16 -3.92
CA ALA A 264 21.67 3.15 -2.86
C ALA A 264 22.50 1.92 -3.28
N LYS A 265 22.40 1.51 -4.55
CA LYS A 265 23.14 0.38 -5.10
C LYS A 265 24.65 0.64 -5.13
N PHE A 266 25.08 1.83 -5.56
CA PHE A 266 26.51 2.12 -5.77
C PHE A 266 27.22 2.68 -4.53
N ALA A 267 26.52 3.52 -3.75
CA ALA A 267 27.11 4.21 -2.60
C ALA A 267 26.37 3.93 -1.26
N GLY A 268 25.45 2.96 -1.28
CA GLY A 268 24.75 2.51 -0.08
C GLY A 268 23.56 3.40 0.34
N PRO A 269 22.85 2.98 1.39
CA PRO A 269 21.66 3.69 1.88
C PRO A 269 21.89 5.17 2.20
N PRO A 270 23.03 5.60 2.78
CA PRO A 270 23.27 7.02 3.07
C PRO A 270 23.15 7.93 1.84
N ALA A 271 23.63 7.47 0.67
CA ALA A 271 23.51 8.22 -0.58
C ALA A 271 22.05 8.44 -1.01
N LEU A 272 21.21 7.41 -0.89
CA LEU A 272 19.77 7.53 -1.13
C LEU A 272 19.14 8.58 -0.19
N PHE A 273 19.45 8.53 1.10
CA PHE A 273 18.84 9.44 2.06
C PHE A 273 19.30 10.88 1.84
N ARG A 274 20.58 11.12 1.50
CA ARG A 274 21.06 12.46 1.09
C ARG A 274 20.37 12.96 -0.18
N PHE A 275 20.22 12.11 -1.18
CA PHE A 275 19.48 12.45 -2.40
C PHE A 275 18.02 12.81 -2.08
N LYS A 276 17.33 11.96 -1.27
CA LYS A 276 15.96 12.22 -0.80
C LYS A 276 15.82 13.57 -0.10
N GLU A 277 16.75 13.91 0.79
CA GLU A 277 16.75 15.22 1.48
C GLU A 277 16.88 16.38 0.51
N GLN A 278 17.78 16.28 -0.47
CA GLN A 278 17.96 17.31 -1.51
C GLN A 278 16.73 17.43 -2.41
N VAL A 279 16.10 16.29 -2.78
CA VAL A 279 14.83 16.28 -3.52
C VAL A 279 13.77 17.02 -2.71
N TYR A 280 13.60 16.70 -1.43
CA TYR A 280 12.62 17.35 -0.58
C TYR A 280 12.88 18.83 -0.37
N ALA A 281 14.15 19.24 -0.25
CA ALA A 281 14.51 20.66 -0.13
C ALA A 281 14.09 21.49 -1.35
N ARG A 282 14.12 20.90 -2.55
CA ARG A 282 13.82 21.57 -3.83
C ARG A 282 12.49 21.15 -4.46
N GLN A 283 11.68 20.33 -3.78
CA GLN A 283 10.52 19.61 -4.33
C GLN A 283 9.57 20.48 -5.16
N GLU A 284 9.33 21.73 -4.74
CA GLU A 284 8.39 22.63 -5.40
C GLU A 284 8.89 23.16 -6.76
N SER A 285 10.21 23.16 -6.96
CA SER A 285 10.86 23.70 -8.17
C SER A 285 11.44 22.61 -9.09
N LEU A 286 11.44 21.33 -8.64
CA LEU A 286 12.00 20.24 -9.40
C LEU A 286 11.18 19.94 -10.66
N THR A 287 11.92 19.63 -11.72
CA THR A 287 11.40 19.12 -12.99
C THR A 287 12.00 17.77 -13.29
N VAL A 288 11.53 17.10 -14.34
CA VAL A 288 12.09 15.82 -14.80
C VAL A 288 13.58 15.91 -15.09
N SER A 289 14.06 17.02 -15.72
CA SER A 289 15.48 17.27 -15.97
C SER A 289 16.23 17.66 -14.69
N GLY A 290 15.58 18.39 -13.78
CA GLY A 290 16.17 18.75 -12.48
C GLY A 290 16.46 17.52 -11.60
N ILE A 291 15.75 16.41 -11.78
CA ILE A 291 16.08 15.15 -11.13
C ILE A 291 17.40 14.58 -11.66
N ASP A 292 17.67 14.68 -12.97
CA ASP A 292 18.95 14.24 -13.55
C ASP A 292 20.13 15.02 -12.96
N GLU A 293 20.03 16.34 -12.95
CA GLU A 293 21.07 17.23 -12.42
C GLU A 293 21.35 16.92 -10.94
N LEU A 294 20.28 16.76 -10.16
CA LEU A 294 20.42 16.49 -8.74
C LEU A 294 21.00 15.08 -8.46
N ALA A 295 20.58 14.08 -9.24
CA ALA A 295 21.12 12.74 -9.13
C ALA A 295 22.61 12.69 -9.48
N LEU A 296 23.03 13.36 -10.55
CA LEU A 296 24.43 13.45 -10.97
C LEU A 296 25.28 14.19 -9.92
N THR A 297 24.82 15.33 -9.41
CA THR A 297 25.52 16.07 -8.34
C THR A 297 25.67 15.21 -7.08
N THR A 298 24.63 14.45 -6.72
CA THR A 298 24.70 13.54 -5.57
C THR A 298 25.70 12.42 -5.84
N ALA A 299 25.68 11.84 -7.04
CA ALA A 299 26.62 10.77 -7.43
C ALA A 299 28.07 11.23 -7.37
N GLU A 300 28.37 12.43 -7.88
CA GLU A 300 29.70 13.04 -7.81
C GLU A 300 30.17 13.17 -6.35
N ALA A 301 29.31 13.71 -5.49
CA ALA A 301 29.61 13.84 -4.06
C ALA A 301 29.84 12.50 -3.34
N GLU A 302 29.26 11.40 -3.86
CA GLU A 302 29.42 10.04 -3.34
C GLU A 302 30.52 9.24 -4.07
N GLY A 303 31.25 9.84 -5.00
CA GLY A 303 32.30 9.17 -5.78
C GLY A 303 31.77 8.15 -6.79
N VAL A 304 30.49 8.25 -7.18
CA VAL A 304 29.87 7.39 -8.19
C VAL A 304 30.07 8.00 -9.58
N PRO A 305 30.69 7.31 -10.54
CA PRO A 305 30.86 7.80 -11.90
C PRO A 305 29.49 8.12 -12.55
N ALA A 306 29.40 9.29 -13.20
CA ALA A 306 28.16 9.73 -13.86
C ALA A 306 27.63 8.71 -14.88
N ALA A 307 28.56 8.08 -15.65
CA ALA A 307 28.20 7.06 -16.63
C ALA A 307 27.53 5.82 -15.98
N ASP A 308 28.03 5.39 -14.82
CA ASP A 308 27.48 4.25 -14.09
C ASP A 308 26.09 4.58 -13.55
N LEU A 309 25.92 5.76 -12.94
CA LEU A 309 24.61 6.21 -12.48
C LEU A 309 23.60 6.27 -13.63
N LEU A 310 23.91 6.98 -14.72
CA LEU A 310 23.04 7.11 -15.90
C LEU A 310 22.72 5.74 -16.51
N SER A 311 23.73 4.90 -16.65
CA SER A 311 23.56 3.53 -17.12
C SER A 311 22.65 2.68 -16.24
N CYS A 312 22.55 2.98 -14.95
CA CYS A 312 21.70 2.28 -14.01
C CYS A 312 20.24 2.79 -14.09
N TYR A 313 20.01 4.06 -13.82
CA TYR A 313 18.65 4.55 -13.57
C TYR A 313 17.82 4.83 -14.84
N LEU A 314 18.45 4.88 -16.00
CA LEU A 314 17.76 4.96 -17.29
C LEU A 314 17.42 3.59 -17.89
N LYS A 315 17.87 2.50 -17.27
CA LYS A 315 17.62 1.14 -17.74
C LYS A 315 16.40 0.52 -17.09
N GLU A 316 15.83 -0.45 -17.80
CA GLU A 316 14.68 -1.27 -17.35
C GLU A 316 14.91 -1.92 -15.97
N ASP A 317 16.12 -2.32 -15.64
CA ASP A 317 16.44 -2.99 -14.37
C ASP A 317 16.14 -2.15 -13.13
N SER A 318 16.44 -0.84 -13.15
CA SER A 318 16.15 0.04 -12.01
C SER A 318 14.66 0.30 -11.87
N PHE A 319 13.96 0.54 -12.98
CA PHE A 319 12.51 0.65 -12.97
C PHE A 319 11.86 -0.65 -12.52
N SER A 320 12.41 -1.79 -12.90
CA SER A 320 11.96 -3.11 -12.44
C SER A 320 12.07 -3.26 -10.91
N ARG A 321 13.15 -2.76 -10.28
CA ARG A 321 13.27 -2.77 -8.81
C ARG A 321 12.27 -1.84 -8.12
N VAL A 322 12.07 -0.63 -8.65
CA VAL A 322 11.04 0.30 -8.17
C VAL A 322 9.63 -0.29 -8.32
N ARG A 323 9.35 -0.90 -9.49
CA ARG A 323 8.05 -1.57 -9.71
C ARG A 323 7.81 -2.73 -8.75
N ARG A 324 8.82 -3.50 -8.36
CA ARG A 324 8.67 -4.56 -7.33
C ARG A 324 8.19 -4.00 -6.00
N ASP A 325 8.76 -2.87 -5.54
CA ASP A 325 8.27 -2.19 -4.32
C ASP A 325 6.84 -1.71 -4.46
N LEU A 326 6.51 -1.10 -5.61
CA LEU A 326 5.17 -0.62 -5.92
C LEU A 326 4.14 -1.76 -5.95
N GLU A 327 4.47 -2.87 -6.63
CA GLU A 327 3.63 -4.07 -6.68
C GLU A 327 3.51 -4.76 -5.32
N GLU A 328 4.57 -4.75 -4.51
CA GLU A 328 4.53 -5.22 -3.12
C GLU A 328 3.56 -4.36 -2.30
N GLY A 329 3.68 -3.03 -2.41
CA GLY A 329 2.76 -2.11 -1.74
C GLY A 329 1.30 -2.36 -2.12
N TYR A 330 1.00 -2.55 -3.42
CA TYR A 330 -0.36 -2.92 -3.85
C TYR A 330 -0.83 -4.24 -3.24
N ARG A 331 0.04 -5.25 -3.11
CA ARG A 331 -0.30 -6.52 -2.45
C ARG A 331 -0.55 -6.36 -0.94
N LEU A 332 0.01 -5.35 -0.32
CA LEU A 332 -0.18 -5.01 1.09
C LEU A 332 -1.37 -4.06 1.32
N GLY A 333 -2.01 -3.59 0.26
CA GLY A 333 -3.13 -2.65 0.32
C GLY A 333 -2.71 -1.18 0.43
N VAL A 334 -1.43 -0.87 0.17
CA VAL A 334 -0.95 0.52 0.08
C VAL A 334 -1.64 1.21 -1.09
N ASN A 335 -2.31 2.33 -0.81
CA ASN A 335 -3.04 3.13 -1.79
C ASN A 335 -2.74 4.63 -1.70
N SER A 336 -1.90 5.03 -0.76
CA SER A 336 -1.50 6.42 -0.53
C SER A 336 -0.10 6.48 0.07
N THR A 337 0.54 7.64 -0.03
CA THR A 337 1.87 7.88 0.54
C THR A 337 1.90 9.11 1.44
N PRO A 338 2.69 9.08 2.52
CA PRO A 338 3.42 7.90 3.01
C PRO A 338 2.51 6.91 3.73
N THR A 339 2.81 5.60 3.60
CA THR A 339 2.23 4.54 4.41
C THR A 339 3.34 3.85 5.20
N TYR A 340 3.13 3.69 6.50
CA TYR A 340 4.10 3.04 7.38
C TYR A 340 3.55 1.69 7.86
N PHE A 341 4.43 0.69 7.86
CA PHE A 341 4.21 -0.56 8.59
C PHE A 341 5.30 -0.69 9.66
N VAL A 342 4.89 -0.63 10.92
CA VAL A 342 5.81 -0.82 12.05
C VAL A 342 5.53 -2.18 12.65
N ASP A 343 6.48 -3.07 12.50
CA ASP A 343 6.37 -4.48 12.86
C ASP A 343 5.07 -5.14 12.35
N GLY A 344 4.70 -4.82 11.10
CA GLY A 344 3.49 -5.29 10.42
C GLY A 344 2.20 -4.56 10.80
N THR A 345 2.22 -3.65 11.76
CA THR A 345 1.08 -2.77 12.06
C THR A 345 1.08 -1.59 11.11
N GLU A 346 -0.02 -1.40 10.38
CA GLU A 346 -0.19 -0.23 9.54
C GLU A 346 -0.44 1.01 10.40
N ILE A 347 0.28 2.08 10.10
CA ILE A 347 0.12 3.39 10.74
C ILE A 347 -0.15 4.41 9.65
N SER A 348 -1.37 4.88 9.59
CA SER A 348 -1.71 6.05 8.80
C SER A 348 -1.39 7.27 9.66
N TRP A 349 -0.36 8.00 9.25
CA TRP A 349 0.08 9.15 10.00
C TRP A 349 -0.87 10.33 9.80
N VAL A 350 -1.81 10.44 10.70
CA VAL A 350 -2.77 11.56 10.72
C VAL A 350 -2.36 12.61 11.74
N ASP A 351 -1.68 12.17 12.83
CA ASP A 351 -1.29 12.98 13.97
C ASP A 351 0.04 12.45 14.55
N ASP A 352 0.96 13.36 14.87
CA ASP A 352 2.28 13.02 15.42
C ASP A 352 2.17 12.28 16.76
N LYS A 353 1.15 12.63 17.55
CA LYS A 353 0.87 11.99 18.82
C LYS A 353 0.55 10.52 18.68
N ILE A 354 -0.13 10.12 17.61
CA ILE A 354 -0.48 8.72 17.35
C ILE A 354 0.77 7.87 17.12
N MET A 355 1.73 8.39 16.35
CA MET A 355 2.99 7.67 16.15
C MET A 355 3.79 7.59 17.45
N GLU A 356 3.84 8.67 18.22
CA GLU A 356 4.48 8.68 19.54
C GLU A 356 3.82 7.67 20.48
N ASP A 357 2.50 7.70 20.60
CA ASP A 357 1.73 6.77 21.44
C ASP A 357 1.95 5.31 20.99
N PHE A 358 1.97 5.07 19.69
CA PHE A 358 2.25 3.73 19.17
C PHE A 358 3.68 3.27 19.48
N LEU A 359 4.69 4.11 19.27
CA LEU A 359 6.08 3.77 19.60
C LEU A 359 6.22 3.51 21.11
N ARG A 360 5.52 4.24 21.97
CA ARG A 360 5.47 3.95 23.42
C ARG A 360 4.92 2.56 23.72
N THR A 361 3.97 2.05 22.93
CA THR A 361 3.47 0.67 23.12
C THR A 361 4.52 -0.40 22.77
N LEU A 362 5.41 -0.10 21.82
CA LEU A 362 6.49 -1.01 21.44
C LEU A 362 7.70 -0.96 22.40
N PHE A 363 7.91 0.18 23.03
CA PHE A 363 9.02 0.43 23.97
C PHE A 363 8.53 0.83 25.36
N PRO A 364 7.81 -0.05 26.09
CA PRO A 364 7.11 0.30 27.33
C PRO A 364 8.04 0.65 28.51
N LYS A 365 9.32 0.31 28.43
CA LYS A 365 10.32 0.65 29.47
C LYS A 365 10.86 2.08 29.36
N THR A 366 10.48 2.81 28.31
CA THR A 366 10.98 4.15 28.03
C THR A 366 10.05 5.19 28.61
N ARG A 367 10.48 5.88 29.67
CA ARG A 367 9.67 6.91 30.37
C ARG A 367 9.53 8.23 29.62
N SER A 368 10.27 8.46 28.54
CA SER A 368 10.30 9.75 27.84
C SER A 368 10.58 9.61 26.36
N ILE A 369 9.59 9.16 25.56
CA ILE A 369 9.60 9.49 24.15
C ILE A 369 9.09 10.93 24.07
N SER A 370 9.96 11.89 23.74
CA SER A 370 9.59 13.30 23.60
C SER A 370 9.60 13.69 22.14
N TYR A 371 8.58 14.41 21.72
CA TYR A 371 8.47 15.03 20.42
C TYR A 371 8.21 16.53 20.63
N GLU A 372 9.09 17.37 20.09
CA GLU A 372 8.82 18.80 19.96
C GLU A 372 8.22 19.04 18.56
N PRO A 373 6.96 19.49 18.46
CA PRO A 373 6.39 19.85 17.17
C PRO A 373 7.19 20.97 16.54
N ALA A 374 7.40 20.91 15.24
CA ALA A 374 8.02 21.99 14.49
C ALA A 374 7.22 23.29 14.72
N LYS A 375 7.87 24.32 15.20
CA LYS A 375 7.30 25.68 15.19
C LYS A 375 6.89 26.00 13.75
N LYS A 376 5.62 26.40 13.60
CA LYS A 376 5.02 26.75 12.30
C LYS A 376 5.77 27.89 11.63
#